data_a17e1414f67fc66946e8bf6985f9923c
#
_entry.id   a17e1414f67fc66946e8bf6985f9923c
#
_cell.length_a   1.000
_cell.length_b   1.000
_cell.length_c   1.000
_cell.angle_alpha   90.00
_cell.angle_beta   90.00
_cell.angle_gamma   90.00
#
_symmetry.space_group_name_H-M   'P 1'
#
loop_
_entity.id
_entity.type
_entity.pdbx_description
1 polymer ?
#
loop_
_entity_poly.entity_id
_entity_poly.type
_entity_poly.pdbx_seq_one_letter_code
_entity_poly.pdbx_strand_id
1 'polypeptide(L)'
;MLPRKTSTNPAVLSYYTMRKAVGLIALTLPLGLATGSILAALLGPNHELPHPLLQRSISDYYYTPMRDYYVGALCAIGAFLASSRGYEMLDEITGYLAGLFAFCVAFFPSFNPRGVHYTRLDVEFGYAHTTFAALLFLMLAYICIFLFRKSSPEKPITRRKRNRNHLYGLCGLTLIVCMIALVSLTVRATVERRHPSPWLFWFEAIALAAFGVAWLTKCEGILRDKPHNHNHNHTHNAVHPPTTAST
;
A
#
# COMPACT_ATOMS: atom_id res chain seq x y z
N MET A 1 32.40 -7.48 -21.69
CA MET A 1 31.54 -7.62 -20.48
C MET A 1 31.37 -6.23 -19.87
N LEU A 2 30.38 -5.46 -20.31
CA LEU A 2 30.14 -4.12 -19.77
C LEU A 2 29.39 -4.26 -18.45
N PRO A 3 29.84 -3.66 -17.35
CA PRO A 3 29.15 -3.72 -16.07
C PRO A 3 27.81 -3.01 -16.20
N ARG A 4 26.77 -3.70 -15.76
CA ARG A 4 25.40 -3.22 -15.60
C ARG A 4 25.44 -1.86 -14.89
N LYS A 5 25.01 -0.80 -15.54
CA LYS A 5 24.71 0.48 -14.90
C LYS A 5 23.60 0.25 -13.84
N THR A 6 23.95 -0.22 -12.67
CA THR A 6 23.20 0.10 -11.47
C THR A 6 23.30 1.61 -11.37
N SER A 7 22.17 2.29 -11.46
CA SER A 7 22.14 3.73 -11.25
C SER A 7 22.77 4.00 -9.88
N THR A 8 24.00 4.48 -9.89
CA THR A 8 24.75 4.88 -8.68
C THR A 8 24.30 6.25 -8.20
N ASN A 9 23.28 6.83 -8.83
CA ASN A 9 22.71 8.10 -8.41
C ASN A 9 21.97 7.92 -7.08
N PRO A 10 22.45 8.53 -5.97
CA PRO A 10 21.86 8.41 -4.65
C PRO A 10 20.38 8.79 -4.61
N ALA A 11 19.97 9.77 -5.43
CA ALA A 11 18.58 10.21 -5.50
C ALA A 11 17.64 9.13 -6.05
N VAL A 12 18.07 8.37 -7.07
CA VAL A 12 17.29 7.27 -7.64
C VAL A 12 17.17 6.12 -6.64
N LEU A 13 18.27 5.79 -5.95
CA LEU A 13 18.27 4.75 -4.91
C LEU A 13 17.36 5.14 -3.74
N SER A 14 17.40 6.40 -3.32
CA SER A 14 16.53 6.95 -2.28
C SER A 14 15.05 6.84 -2.67
N TYR A 15 14.68 7.17 -3.91
CA TYR A 15 13.32 7.06 -4.41
C TYR A 15 12.79 5.62 -4.36
N TYR A 16 13.59 4.63 -4.79
CA TYR A 16 13.19 3.22 -4.71
C TYR A 16 13.04 2.73 -3.27
N THR A 17 13.90 3.17 -2.37
CA THR A 17 13.84 2.83 -0.95
C THR A 17 12.57 3.41 -0.31
N MET A 18 12.26 4.66 -0.58
CA MET A 18 11.04 5.31 -0.11
C MET A 18 9.78 4.60 -0.61
N ARG A 19 9.74 4.25 -1.89
CA ARG A 19 8.61 3.48 -2.43
C ARG A 19 8.41 2.13 -1.74
N LYS A 20 9.49 1.41 -1.39
CA LYS A 20 9.39 0.15 -0.64
C LYS A 20 8.87 0.37 0.77
N ALA A 21 9.24 1.48 1.42
CA ALA A 21 8.79 1.80 2.77
C ALA A 21 7.26 1.84 2.87
N VAL A 22 6.55 2.39 1.88
CA VAL A 22 5.08 2.40 1.85
C VAL A 22 4.48 1.00 1.96
N GLY A 23 4.96 0.09 1.11
CA GLY A 23 4.46 -1.29 1.13
C GLY A 23 4.77 -2.00 2.44
N LEU A 24 5.95 -1.76 3.02
CA LEU A 24 6.32 -2.32 4.32
C LEU A 24 5.47 -1.72 5.45
N ILE A 25 5.27 -0.40 5.47
CA ILE A 25 4.40 0.26 6.46
C ILE A 25 2.99 -0.33 6.38
N ALA A 26 2.42 -0.46 5.18
CA ALA A 26 1.07 -1.01 5.01
C ALA A 26 0.97 -2.47 5.52
N LEU A 27 2.00 -3.31 5.28
CA LEU A 27 2.03 -4.69 5.75
C LEU A 27 2.22 -4.81 7.25
N THR A 28 3.05 -3.95 7.84
CA THR A 28 3.44 -4.07 9.25
C THR A 28 2.53 -3.26 10.19
N LEU A 29 1.75 -2.31 9.65
CA LEU A 29 0.90 -1.43 10.45
C LEU A 29 -0.05 -2.20 11.39
N PRO A 30 -0.85 -3.18 10.94
CA PRO A 30 -1.75 -3.91 11.84
C PRO A 30 -1.02 -4.64 12.97
N LEU A 31 0.10 -5.27 12.65
CA LEU A 31 0.93 -5.99 13.63
C LEU A 31 1.59 -5.02 14.61
N GLY A 32 2.14 -3.91 14.11
CA GLY A 32 2.78 -2.89 14.95
C GLY A 32 1.80 -2.26 15.93
N LEU A 33 0.57 -1.97 15.50
CA LEU A 33 -0.48 -1.44 16.35
C LEU A 33 -0.88 -2.45 17.45
N ALA A 34 -1.11 -3.70 17.06
CA ALA A 34 -1.50 -4.75 18.00
C ALA A 34 -0.39 -5.02 19.05
N THR A 35 0.83 -5.29 18.56
CA THR A 35 1.97 -5.59 19.47
C THR A 35 2.36 -4.40 20.31
N GLY A 36 2.38 -3.19 19.74
CA GLY A 36 2.70 -1.96 20.46
C GLY A 36 1.68 -1.64 21.55
N SER A 37 0.38 -1.86 21.29
CA SER A 37 -0.67 -1.67 22.31
C SER A 37 -0.54 -2.67 23.46
N ILE A 38 -0.24 -3.93 23.17
CA ILE A 38 0.00 -4.96 24.20
C ILE A 38 1.24 -4.60 25.03
N LEU A 39 2.33 -4.22 24.37
CA LEU A 39 3.57 -3.84 25.03
C LEU A 39 3.38 -2.59 25.90
N ALA A 40 2.70 -1.57 25.41
CA ALA A 40 2.39 -0.37 26.18
C ALA A 40 1.56 -0.68 27.42
N ALA A 41 0.63 -1.62 27.35
CA ALA A 41 -0.16 -2.06 28.49
C ALA A 41 0.67 -2.85 29.52
N LEU A 42 1.53 -3.77 29.07
CA LEU A 42 2.41 -4.55 29.95
C LEU A 42 3.49 -3.71 30.64
N LEU A 43 4.00 -2.67 29.96
CA LEU A 43 4.98 -1.73 30.53
C LEU A 43 4.32 -0.60 31.32
N GLY A 44 3.00 -0.47 31.25
CA GLY A 44 2.23 0.52 32.00
C GLY A 44 2.19 0.20 33.52
N PRO A 45 1.75 1.14 34.35
CA PRO A 45 1.80 1.02 35.80
C PRO A 45 0.96 -0.14 36.36
N ASN A 46 -0.07 -0.57 35.63
CA ASN A 46 -0.95 -1.66 36.09
C ASN A 46 -0.51 -3.04 35.61
N HIS A 47 0.44 -3.13 34.67
CA HIS A 47 0.91 -4.38 34.06
C HIS A 47 -0.22 -5.31 33.56
N GLU A 48 -1.38 -4.75 33.19
CA GLU A 48 -2.55 -5.49 32.75
C GLU A 48 -2.65 -5.52 31.24
N LEU A 49 -3.01 -6.68 30.68
CA LEU A 49 -3.28 -6.79 29.26
C LEU A 49 -4.51 -5.96 28.87
N PRO A 50 -4.48 -5.30 27.71
CA PRO A 50 -5.65 -4.53 27.26
C PRO A 50 -6.83 -5.47 27.00
N HIS A 51 -8.00 -5.07 27.45
CA HIS A 51 -9.25 -5.75 27.15
C HIS A 51 -10.15 -4.84 26.30
N PRO A 52 -10.43 -5.23 25.02
CA PRO A 52 -9.95 -6.43 24.33
C PRO A 52 -8.48 -6.33 23.92
N LEU A 53 -7.79 -7.47 23.73
CA LEU A 53 -6.39 -7.53 23.28
C LEU A 53 -6.16 -6.83 21.94
N LEU A 54 -7.12 -6.94 21.03
CA LEU A 54 -7.14 -6.23 19.76
C LEU A 54 -8.30 -5.24 19.78
N GLN A 55 -8.06 -4.05 19.28
CA GLN A 55 -9.15 -3.11 19.03
C GLN A 55 -10.08 -3.66 17.93
N ARG A 56 -11.32 -3.20 17.88
CA ARG A 56 -12.32 -3.69 16.92
C ARG A 56 -12.00 -3.31 15.47
N SER A 57 -11.29 -2.20 15.30
CA SER A 57 -10.86 -1.64 14.03
C SER A 57 -9.41 -1.13 14.16
N ILE A 58 -8.67 -1.08 13.07
CA ILE A 58 -7.36 -0.41 13.01
C ILE A 58 -7.52 1.07 13.34
N SER A 59 -8.60 1.69 12.93
CA SER A 59 -8.90 3.08 13.22
C SER A 59 -9.14 3.36 14.71
N ASP A 60 -9.58 2.37 15.49
CA ASP A 60 -9.81 2.51 16.93
C ASP A 60 -8.51 2.67 17.74
N TYR A 61 -7.36 2.32 17.13
CA TYR A 61 -6.05 2.59 17.73
C TYR A 61 -5.74 4.08 17.86
N TYR A 62 -6.49 4.94 17.18
CA TYR A 62 -6.47 6.38 17.39
C TYR A 62 -6.72 6.78 18.86
N TYR A 63 -7.49 5.97 19.62
CA TYR A 63 -7.84 6.19 21.02
C TYR A 63 -6.97 5.38 22.00
N THR A 64 -5.81 4.91 21.55
CA THR A 64 -4.85 4.13 22.34
C THR A 64 -3.50 4.84 22.41
N PRO A 65 -2.54 4.39 23.25
CA PRO A 65 -1.17 4.90 23.22
C PRO A 65 -0.47 4.77 21.85
N MET A 66 -1.01 3.96 20.94
CA MET A 66 -0.48 3.78 19.58
C MET A 66 -0.97 4.80 18.56
N ARG A 67 -1.67 5.85 19.01
CA ARG A 67 -2.21 6.91 18.15
C ARG A 67 -1.15 7.52 17.24
N ASP A 68 -0.03 7.91 17.81
CA ASP A 68 1.01 8.63 17.05
C ASP A 68 1.65 7.73 15.98
N TYR A 69 1.79 6.43 16.28
CA TYR A 69 2.24 5.45 15.30
C TYR A 69 1.20 5.27 14.17
N TYR A 70 -0.08 5.18 14.52
CA TYR A 70 -1.18 5.08 13.55
C TYR A 70 -1.23 6.30 12.61
N VAL A 71 -1.28 7.50 13.20
CA VAL A 71 -1.33 8.76 12.45
C VAL A 71 -0.06 8.95 11.60
N GLY A 72 1.12 8.73 12.19
CA GLY A 72 2.39 8.86 11.48
C GLY A 72 2.53 7.91 10.31
N ALA A 73 2.09 6.65 10.46
CA ALA A 73 2.10 5.66 9.38
C ALA A 73 1.18 6.06 8.23
N LEU A 74 -0.05 6.51 8.51
CA LEU A 74 -0.99 6.98 7.50
C LEU A 74 -0.49 8.24 6.80
N CYS A 75 0.08 9.19 7.53
CA CYS A 75 0.70 10.38 6.95
C CYS A 75 1.88 10.02 6.03
N ALA A 76 2.72 9.06 6.43
CA ALA A 76 3.81 8.58 5.58
C ALA A 76 3.27 7.93 4.30
N ILE A 77 2.28 7.03 4.41
CA ILE A 77 1.63 6.43 3.25
C ILE A 77 1.03 7.53 2.35
N GLY A 78 0.31 8.48 2.93
CA GLY A 78 -0.31 9.59 2.21
C GLY A 78 0.67 10.45 1.44
N ALA A 79 1.77 10.86 2.08
CA ALA A 79 2.82 11.66 1.46
C ALA A 79 3.48 10.92 0.27
N PHE A 80 3.72 9.62 0.41
CA PHE A 80 4.30 8.82 -0.65
C PHE A 80 3.32 8.55 -1.80
N LEU A 81 2.05 8.32 -1.51
CA LEU A 81 1.02 8.20 -2.55
C LEU A 81 0.93 9.49 -3.37
N ALA A 82 0.87 10.63 -2.71
CA ALA A 82 0.83 11.95 -3.35
C ALA A 82 2.11 12.26 -4.16
N SER A 83 3.29 11.79 -3.72
CA SER A 83 4.54 11.99 -4.43
C SER A 83 4.80 11.00 -5.57
N SER A 84 3.94 9.99 -5.71
CA SER A 84 4.08 8.95 -6.75
C SER A 84 3.64 9.47 -8.10
N ARG A 85 4.60 9.74 -9.00
CA ARG A 85 4.31 10.17 -10.36
C ARG A 85 3.84 8.99 -11.22
N GLY A 86 2.76 9.20 -11.97
CA GLY A 86 2.23 8.28 -12.98
C GLY A 86 2.74 8.58 -14.39
N TYR A 87 2.26 7.83 -15.37
CA TYR A 87 2.56 8.04 -16.79
C TYR A 87 1.62 9.08 -17.42
N GLU A 88 0.44 9.26 -16.86
CA GLU A 88 -0.61 10.12 -17.36
C GLU A 88 -1.15 11.01 -16.22
N MET A 89 -1.78 12.12 -16.61
CA MET A 89 -2.39 13.07 -15.65
C MET A 89 -3.37 12.40 -14.69
N LEU A 90 -4.17 11.43 -15.18
CA LEU A 90 -5.11 10.66 -14.33
C LEU A 90 -4.39 9.83 -13.27
N ASP A 91 -3.21 9.31 -13.58
CA ASP A 91 -2.41 8.54 -12.62
C ASP A 91 -1.92 9.43 -11.47
N GLU A 92 -1.48 10.66 -11.81
CA GLU A 92 -1.03 11.65 -10.82
C GLU A 92 -2.20 12.12 -9.94
N ILE A 93 -3.34 12.48 -10.54
CA ILE A 93 -4.55 12.89 -9.80
C ILE A 93 -4.97 11.78 -8.83
N THR A 94 -4.96 10.51 -9.27
CA THR A 94 -5.31 9.37 -8.41
C THR A 94 -4.36 9.26 -7.22
N GLY A 95 -3.06 9.45 -7.44
CA GLY A 95 -2.04 9.47 -6.37
C GLY A 95 -2.27 10.60 -5.37
N TYR A 96 -2.55 11.81 -5.85
CA TYR A 96 -2.86 12.97 -4.99
C TYR A 96 -4.14 12.75 -4.18
N LEU A 97 -5.22 12.26 -4.80
CA LEU A 97 -6.48 11.97 -4.10
C LEU A 97 -6.30 10.87 -3.06
N ALA A 98 -5.61 9.78 -3.39
CA ALA A 98 -5.32 8.73 -2.43
C ALA A 98 -4.49 9.25 -1.26
N GLY A 99 -3.48 10.09 -1.53
CA GLY A 99 -2.68 10.76 -0.50
C GLY A 99 -3.51 11.67 0.39
N LEU A 100 -4.35 12.51 -0.21
CA LEU A 100 -5.27 13.40 0.52
C LEU A 100 -6.22 12.61 1.42
N PHE A 101 -6.83 11.54 0.91
CA PHE A 101 -7.75 10.73 1.71
C PHE A 101 -7.01 10.00 2.85
N ALA A 102 -5.76 9.58 2.66
CA ALA A 102 -4.95 9.01 3.74
C ALA A 102 -4.67 10.04 4.85
N PHE A 103 -4.38 11.30 4.51
CA PHE A 103 -4.27 12.39 5.49
C PHE A 103 -5.60 12.65 6.19
N CYS A 104 -6.70 12.69 5.46
CA CYS A 104 -8.02 12.87 6.07
C CYS A 104 -8.33 11.73 7.06
N VAL A 105 -8.08 10.47 6.71
CA VAL A 105 -8.24 9.33 7.62
C VAL A 105 -7.34 9.46 8.86
N ALA A 106 -6.13 9.97 8.71
CA ALA A 106 -5.20 10.18 9.82
C ALA A 106 -5.66 11.26 10.80
N PHE A 107 -6.22 12.37 10.29
CA PHE A 107 -6.54 13.54 11.10
C PHE A 107 -7.99 13.60 11.60
N PHE A 108 -8.94 13.01 10.87
CA PHE A 108 -10.31 12.87 11.37
C PHE A 108 -10.40 11.61 12.25
N PRO A 109 -10.75 11.76 13.54
CA PRO A 109 -10.89 10.60 14.41
C PRO A 109 -12.09 9.73 14.00
N SER A 110 -11.96 8.41 14.15
CA SER A 110 -13.09 7.48 14.04
C SER A 110 -14.07 7.68 15.19
N PHE A 111 -15.22 7.00 15.16
CA PHE A 111 -16.12 6.97 16.31
C PHE A 111 -15.41 6.41 17.54
N ASN A 112 -15.43 7.14 18.66
CA ASN A 112 -14.77 6.70 19.89
C ASN A 112 -15.45 5.43 20.44
N PRO A 113 -14.76 4.28 20.46
CA PRO A 113 -15.38 3.03 20.91
C PRO A 113 -15.71 3.00 22.41
N ARG A 114 -15.16 3.94 23.19
CA ARG A 114 -15.37 4.08 24.63
C ARG A 114 -16.26 5.27 24.99
N GLY A 115 -16.68 6.05 23.99
CA GLY A 115 -17.46 7.26 24.22
C GLY A 115 -18.86 6.94 24.73
N VAL A 116 -19.19 7.38 25.94
CA VAL A 116 -20.52 7.30 26.51
C VAL A 116 -21.37 8.50 26.06
N HIS A 117 -20.71 9.64 25.78
CA HIS A 117 -21.34 10.86 25.29
C HIS A 117 -20.59 11.35 24.04
N TYR A 118 -21.28 11.37 22.91
CA TYR A 118 -20.78 12.00 21.69
C TYR A 118 -21.26 13.43 21.60
N THR A 119 -20.32 14.34 21.34
CA THR A 119 -20.70 15.68 20.86
C THR A 119 -21.12 15.58 19.40
N ARG A 120 -21.83 16.59 18.92
CA ARG A 120 -22.20 16.65 17.48
C ARG A 120 -20.98 16.58 16.58
N LEU A 121 -19.88 17.23 16.95
CA LEU A 121 -18.62 17.22 16.22
C LEU A 121 -17.97 15.83 16.18
N ASP A 122 -18.04 15.04 17.26
CA ASP A 122 -17.50 13.67 17.27
C ASP A 122 -18.23 12.77 16.26
N VAL A 123 -19.53 12.96 16.13
CA VAL A 123 -20.36 12.22 15.17
C VAL A 123 -20.00 12.65 13.74
N GLU A 124 -19.89 13.96 13.48
CA GLU A 124 -19.51 14.47 12.15
C GLU A 124 -18.12 14.01 11.74
N PHE A 125 -17.13 14.03 12.65
CA PHE A 125 -15.79 13.54 12.39
C PHE A 125 -15.75 12.03 12.16
N GLY A 126 -16.53 11.24 12.89
CA GLY A 126 -16.65 9.80 12.68
C GLY A 126 -17.19 9.46 11.30
N TYR A 127 -18.20 10.19 10.82
CA TYR A 127 -18.71 10.03 9.45
C TYR A 127 -17.69 10.49 8.41
N ALA A 128 -17.01 11.61 8.62
CA ALA A 128 -15.96 12.08 7.73
C ALA A 128 -14.84 11.04 7.61
N HIS A 129 -14.36 10.53 8.74
CA HIS A 129 -13.35 9.45 8.77
C HIS A 129 -13.78 8.24 7.94
N THR A 130 -14.98 7.72 8.19
CA THR A 130 -15.51 6.54 7.50
C THR A 130 -15.62 6.78 6.00
N THR A 131 -16.08 7.96 5.60
CA THR A 131 -16.19 8.36 4.19
C THR A 131 -14.81 8.41 3.52
N PHE A 132 -13.85 9.09 4.15
CA PHE A 132 -12.49 9.18 3.60
C PHE A 132 -11.77 7.83 3.58
N ALA A 133 -12.01 6.95 4.57
CA ALA A 133 -11.48 5.60 4.56
C ALA A 133 -12.04 4.77 3.39
N ALA A 134 -13.34 4.85 3.12
CA ALA A 134 -13.95 4.19 1.97
C ALA A 134 -13.39 4.72 0.64
N LEU A 135 -13.25 6.04 0.51
CA LEU A 135 -12.65 6.67 -0.68
C LEU A 135 -11.18 6.28 -0.84
N LEU A 136 -10.42 6.22 0.25
CA LEU A 136 -9.04 5.75 0.23
C LEU A 136 -8.95 4.32 -0.30
N PHE A 137 -9.70 3.37 0.27
CA PHE A 137 -9.70 1.98 -0.20
C PHE A 137 -10.14 1.85 -1.66
N LEU A 138 -11.11 2.66 -2.10
CA LEU A 138 -11.53 2.71 -3.50
C LEU A 138 -10.38 3.17 -4.41
N MET A 139 -9.65 4.22 -4.03
CA MET A 139 -8.49 4.70 -4.78
C MET A 139 -7.37 3.66 -4.80
N LEU A 140 -7.09 2.98 -3.68
CA LEU A 140 -6.08 1.91 -3.63
C LEU A 140 -6.47 0.71 -4.51
N ALA A 141 -7.75 0.33 -4.54
CA ALA A 141 -8.26 -0.70 -5.44
C ALA A 141 -8.11 -0.28 -6.91
N TYR A 142 -8.46 0.95 -7.24
CA TYR A 142 -8.27 1.52 -8.59
C TYR A 142 -6.80 1.50 -9.02
N ILE A 143 -5.88 1.92 -8.14
CA ILE A 143 -4.44 1.87 -8.39
C ILE A 143 -3.99 0.43 -8.69
N CYS A 144 -4.42 -0.55 -7.90
CA CYS A 144 -4.05 -1.95 -8.08
C CYS A 144 -4.60 -2.52 -9.39
N ILE A 145 -5.88 -2.29 -9.70
CA ILE A 145 -6.56 -2.90 -10.85
C ILE A 145 -6.14 -2.24 -12.16
N PHE A 146 -6.03 -0.93 -12.19
CA PHE A 146 -5.82 -0.19 -13.44
C PHE A 146 -4.39 0.33 -13.58
N LEU A 147 -3.87 1.10 -12.61
CA LEU A 147 -2.60 1.78 -12.76
C LEU A 147 -1.40 0.82 -12.76
N PHE A 148 -1.39 -0.15 -11.84
CA PHE A 148 -0.27 -1.09 -11.74
C PHE A 148 -0.19 -2.05 -12.92
N ARG A 149 -1.29 -2.30 -13.60
CA ARG A 149 -1.36 -3.20 -14.76
C ARG A 149 -0.98 -2.52 -16.08
N LYS A 150 -0.93 -1.18 -16.13
CA LYS A 150 -0.50 -0.44 -17.33
C LYS A 150 0.86 -0.95 -17.81
N SER A 151 0.99 -1.12 -19.13
CA SER A 151 2.19 -1.58 -19.82
C SER A 151 2.46 -0.67 -21.00
N SER A 152 3.74 -0.44 -21.34
CA SER A 152 4.09 0.20 -22.61
C SER A 152 3.64 -0.68 -23.76
N PRO A 153 2.97 -0.12 -24.81
CA PRO A 153 2.49 -0.88 -25.98
C PRO A 153 3.59 -1.56 -26.77
N GLU A 154 4.81 -1.04 -26.71
CA GLU A 154 5.95 -1.48 -27.52
C GLU A 154 6.63 -2.77 -27.03
N LYS A 155 6.32 -3.27 -25.82
CA LYS A 155 7.00 -4.42 -25.25
C LYS A 155 6.08 -5.62 -25.12
N PRO A 156 6.48 -6.81 -25.63
CA PRO A 156 5.69 -8.02 -25.46
C PRO A 156 5.51 -8.37 -23.98
N ILE A 157 4.31 -8.82 -23.63
CA ILE A 157 3.96 -9.18 -22.26
C ILE A 157 4.67 -10.49 -21.87
N THR A 158 5.67 -10.43 -21.02
CA THR A 158 6.37 -11.58 -20.48
C THR A 158 5.48 -12.40 -19.52
N ARG A 159 5.79 -13.69 -19.32
CA ARG A 159 5.11 -14.54 -18.31
C ARG A 159 5.11 -13.89 -16.92
N ARG A 160 6.24 -13.26 -16.52
CA ARG A 160 6.36 -12.58 -15.23
C ARG A 160 5.46 -11.35 -15.13
N LYS A 161 5.38 -10.56 -16.20
CA LYS A 161 4.46 -9.41 -16.27
C LYS A 161 3.02 -9.88 -16.15
N ARG A 162 2.64 -10.98 -16.81
CA ARG A 162 1.30 -11.55 -16.68
C ARG A 162 0.99 -11.98 -15.25
N ASN A 163 1.91 -12.68 -14.58
CA ASN A 163 1.74 -13.09 -13.19
C ASN A 163 1.61 -11.87 -12.24
N ARG A 164 2.40 -10.82 -12.45
CA ARG A 164 2.25 -9.56 -11.69
C ARG A 164 0.88 -8.93 -11.93
N ASN A 165 0.40 -8.91 -13.16
CA ASN A 165 -0.91 -8.36 -13.48
C ASN A 165 -2.06 -9.16 -12.84
N HIS A 166 -1.95 -10.49 -12.76
CA HIS A 166 -2.89 -11.33 -11.99
C HIS A 166 -2.85 -11.00 -10.50
N LEU A 167 -1.65 -10.86 -9.93
CA LEU A 167 -1.48 -10.50 -8.52
C LEU A 167 -2.10 -9.13 -8.23
N TYR A 168 -1.87 -8.11 -9.07
CA TYR A 168 -2.50 -6.79 -8.92
C TYR A 168 -4.02 -6.86 -8.99
N GLY A 169 -4.56 -7.64 -9.93
CA GLY A 169 -5.99 -7.86 -10.05
C GLY A 169 -6.57 -8.53 -8.80
N LEU A 170 -5.90 -9.56 -8.27
CA LEU A 170 -6.31 -10.25 -7.05
C LEU A 170 -6.27 -9.30 -5.84
N CYS A 171 -5.18 -8.55 -5.66
CA CYS A 171 -5.08 -7.58 -4.56
C CYS A 171 -6.17 -6.50 -4.65
N GLY A 172 -6.43 -5.97 -5.85
CA GLY A 172 -7.49 -4.99 -6.06
C GLY A 172 -8.88 -5.55 -5.79
N LEU A 173 -9.16 -6.78 -6.20
CA LEU A 173 -10.42 -7.46 -5.88
C LEU A 173 -10.57 -7.69 -4.37
N THR A 174 -9.50 -8.11 -3.70
CA THR A 174 -9.48 -8.25 -2.23
C THR A 174 -9.82 -6.92 -1.54
N LEU A 175 -9.25 -5.81 -2.00
CA LEU A 175 -9.57 -4.46 -1.49
C LEU A 175 -11.06 -4.14 -1.64
N ILE A 176 -11.67 -4.43 -2.80
CA ILE A 176 -13.10 -4.19 -3.05
C ILE A 176 -13.96 -5.06 -2.12
N VAL A 177 -13.66 -6.35 -2.00
CA VAL A 177 -14.40 -7.28 -1.14
C VAL A 177 -14.30 -6.84 0.33
N CYS A 178 -13.10 -6.49 0.80
CA CYS A 178 -12.90 -5.96 2.14
C CYS A 178 -13.68 -4.66 2.36
N MET A 179 -13.66 -3.74 1.40
CA MET A 179 -14.41 -2.48 1.48
C MET A 179 -15.93 -2.73 1.59
N ILE A 180 -16.48 -3.63 0.78
CA ILE A 180 -17.90 -4.00 0.85
C ILE A 180 -18.24 -4.60 2.23
N ALA A 181 -17.37 -5.49 2.75
CA ALA A 181 -17.54 -6.08 4.06
C ALA A 181 -17.51 -5.02 5.17
N LEU A 182 -16.54 -4.11 5.14
CA LEU A 182 -16.40 -3.00 6.10
C LEU A 182 -17.63 -2.10 6.11
N VAL A 183 -18.09 -1.66 4.93
CA VAL A 183 -19.32 -0.84 4.80
C VAL A 183 -20.53 -1.60 5.33
N SER A 184 -20.69 -2.87 4.95
CA SER A 184 -21.81 -3.69 5.38
C SER A 184 -21.84 -3.88 6.91
N LEU A 185 -20.68 -4.16 7.53
CA LEU A 185 -20.57 -4.33 8.98
C LEU A 185 -20.84 -3.01 9.72
N THR A 186 -20.37 -1.90 9.20
CA THR A 186 -20.58 -0.56 9.80
C THR A 186 -22.06 -0.17 9.70
N VAL A 187 -22.69 -0.34 8.54
CA VAL A 187 -24.12 -0.05 8.33
C VAL A 187 -24.97 -0.92 9.25
N ARG A 188 -24.69 -2.23 9.32
CA ARG A 188 -25.43 -3.13 10.24
C ARG A 188 -25.29 -2.70 11.69
N ALA A 189 -24.09 -2.37 12.15
CA ALA A 189 -23.87 -1.90 13.51
C ALA A 189 -24.67 -0.63 13.80
N THR A 190 -24.75 0.30 12.86
CA THR A 190 -25.50 1.55 12.98
C THR A 190 -27.01 1.30 13.00
N VAL A 191 -27.53 0.48 12.08
CA VAL A 191 -28.97 0.18 11.97
C VAL A 191 -29.47 -0.63 13.17
N GLU A 192 -28.70 -1.65 13.58
CA GLU A 192 -29.06 -2.52 14.70
C GLU A 192 -28.71 -1.90 16.07
N ARG A 193 -28.13 -0.71 16.11
CA ARG A 193 -27.63 -0.01 17.32
C ARG A 193 -26.73 -0.92 18.18
N ARG A 194 -25.92 -1.75 17.50
CA ARG A 194 -24.99 -2.68 18.15
C ARG A 194 -23.59 -2.13 18.14
N HIS A 195 -22.75 -2.70 19.00
CA HIS A 195 -21.33 -2.41 18.96
C HIS A 195 -20.73 -2.86 17.61
N PRO A 196 -19.73 -2.10 17.06
CA PRO A 196 -18.99 -2.50 15.87
C PRO A 196 -18.41 -3.92 16.00
N SER A 197 -18.42 -4.66 14.92
CA SER A 197 -17.94 -6.04 14.89
C SER A 197 -16.39 -6.10 15.00
N PRO A 198 -15.80 -7.05 15.74
CA PRO A 198 -14.35 -7.25 15.79
C PRO A 198 -13.77 -7.68 14.43
N TRP A 199 -14.58 -8.11 13.48
CA TRP A 199 -14.16 -8.42 12.12
C TRP A 199 -13.68 -7.21 11.33
N LEU A 200 -14.02 -5.98 11.74
CA LEU A 200 -13.53 -4.76 11.09
C LEU A 200 -12.00 -4.72 11.08
N PHE A 201 -11.35 -5.03 12.19
CA PHE A 201 -9.88 -5.09 12.25
C PHE A 201 -9.29 -6.04 11.20
N TRP A 202 -9.85 -7.22 11.05
CA TRP A 202 -9.33 -8.23 10.13
C TRP A 202 -9.52 -7.83 8.66
N PHE A 203 -10.69 -7.27 8.30
CA PHE A 203 -10.89 -6.79 6.93
C PHE A 203 -10.01 -5.61 6.59
N GLU A 204 -9.79 -4.67 7.52
CA GLU A 204 -8.84 -3.57 7.34
C GLU A 204 -7.40 -4.10 7.21
N ALA A 205 -6.98 -5.05 8.05
CA ALA A 205 -5.66 -5.66 8.00
C ALA A 205 -5.41 -6.42 6.69
N ILE A 206 -6.39 -7.20 6.22
CA ILE A 206 -6.32 -7.91 4.93
C ILE A 206 -6.23 -6.91 3.77
N ALA A 207 -7.01 -5.83 3.80
CA ALA A 207 -6.98 -4.80 2.78
C ALA A 207 -5.61 -4.09 2.72
N LEU A 208 -5.05 -3.70 3.88
CA LEU A 208 -3.71 -3.12 3.97
C LEU A 208 -2.62 -4.10 3.50
N ALA A 209 -2.73 -5.38 3.86
CA ALA A 209 -1.81 -6.40 3.40
C ALA A 209 -1.88 -6.59 1.88
N ALA A 210 -3.07 -6.66 1.30
CA ALA A 210 -3.25 -6.76 -0.15
C ALA A 210 -2.63 -5.57 -0.88
N PHE A 211 -2.87 -4.35 -0.40
CA PHE A 211 -2.24 -3.15 -0.94
C PHE A 211 -0.71 -3.19 -0.80
N GLY A 212 -0.19 -3.52 0.38
CA GLY A 212 1.25 -3.62 0.65
C GLY A 212 1.96 -4.60 -0.28
N VAL A 213 1.37 -5.78 -0.49
CA VAL A 213 1.88 -6.80 -1.43
C VAL A 213 1.87 -6.29 -2.87
N ALA A 214 0.76 -5.67 -3.32
CA ALA A 214 0.68 -5.08 -4.65
C ALA A 214 1.74 -3.98 -4.85
N TRP A 215 1.89 -3.11 -3.86
CA TRP A 215 2.85 -2.02 -3.88
C TRP A 215 4.30 -2.50 -3.93
N LEU A 216 4.69 -3.46 -3.06
CA LEU A 216 6.03 -4.06 -3.06
C LEU A 216 6.34 -4.79 -4.36
N THR A 217 5.35 -5.46 -4.94
CA THR A 217 5.48 -6.11 -6.25
C THR A 217 5.74 -5.08 -7.35
N LYS A 218 5.05 -3.92 -7.32
CA LYS A 218 5.26 -2.83 -8.27
C LYS A 218 6.64 -2.19 -8.15
N CYS A 219 7.19 -2.14 -6.93
CA CYS A 219 8.54 -1.64 -6.67
C CYS A 219 9.64 -2.66 -7.01
N GLU A 220 9.32 -3.75 -7.72
CA GLU A 220 10.23 -4.87 -8.04
C GLU A 220 10.86 -5.52 -6.79
N GLY A 221 10.27 -5.32 -5.61
CA GLY A 221 10.65 -6.02 -4.39
C GLY A 221 10.30 -7.51 -4.43
N ILE A 222 9.20 -7.83 -5.12
CA ILE A 222 8.67 -9.18 -5.33
C ILE A 222 8.58 -9.41 -6.84
N LEU A 223 8.94 -10.61 -7.33
CA LEU A 223 8.89 -11.00 -8.75
C LEU A 223 9.72 -10.12 -9.69
N ARG A 224 10.97 -9.83 -9.32
CA ARG A 224 11.91 -9.07 -10.13
C ARG A 224 12.14 -9.69 -11.51
N ASP A 225 12.17 -8.88 -12.58
CA ASP A 225 12.50 -9.37 -13.91
C ASP A 225 13.96 -9.82 -13.98
N LYS A 226 14.22 -11.02 -14.59
CA LYS A 226 15.60 -11.44 -14.87
C LYS A 226 16.22 -10.51 -15.91
N PRO A 227 17.51 -10.17 -15.80
CA PRO A 227 18.19 -9.42 -16.87
C PRO A 227 18.12 -10.21 -18.17
N HIS A 228 17.70 -9.56 -19.23
CA HIS A 228 17.76 -10.14 -20.58
C HIS A 228 19.25 -10.26 -20.95
N ASN A 229 19.72 -11.51 -21.06
CA ASN A 229 21.06 -11.78 -21.54
C ASN A 229 21.02 -11.63 -23.06
N HIS A 230 21.33 -10.45 -23.56
CA HIS A 230 21.67 -10.26 -24.97
C HIS A 230 23.05 -10.89 -25.20
N ASN A 231 23.07 -12.22 -25.45
CA ASN A 231 24.19 -12.83 -26.14
C ASN A 231 24.16 -12.31 -27.57
N HIS A 232 24.83 -11.20 -27.82
CA HIS A 232 25.29 -10.88 -29.16
C HIS A 232 26.39 -11.89 -29.50
N ASN A 233 26.01 -13.00 -30.16
CA ASN A 233 26.94 -13.76 -30.99
C ASN A 233 27.37 -12.85 -32.13
N HIS A 234 28.38 -12.04 -31.91
CA HIS A 234 29.19 -11.53 -33.01
C HIS A 234 30.01 -12.71 -33.53
N THR A 235 29.45 -13.41 -34.50
CA THR A 235 30.25 -14.21 -35.43
C THR A 235 31.21 -13.24 -36.11
N HIS A 236 32.48 -13.36 -35.74
CA HIS A 236 33.57 -12.76 -36.46
C HIS A 236 33.59 -13.35 -37.88
N ASN A 237 33.02 -12.63 -38.84
CA ASN A 237 33.39 -12.82 -40.22
C ASN A 237 34.81 -12.33 -40.39
N ALA A 238 35.74 -13.24 -40.39
CA ALA A 238 37.12 -13.03 -40.80
C ALA A 238 37.11 -12.59 -42.27
N VAL A 239 37.35 -11.33 -42.47
CA VAL A 239 37.65 -10.78 -43.81
C VAL A 239 39.08 -11.18 -44.11
N HIS A 240 39.27 -12.10 -45.10
CA HIS A 240 40.55 -12.40 -45.70
C HIS A 240 41.12 -11.14 -46.42
N PRO A 241 42.36 -10.76 -46.22
CA PRO A 241 42.99 -9.71 -47.01
C PRO A 241 43.30 -10.25 -48.44
N PRO A 242 43.15 -9.42 -49.47
CA PRO A 242 43.51 -9.81 -50.85
C PRO A 242 45.00 -9.91 -51.00
N THR A 243 45.42 -11.04 -51.56
CA THR A 243 46.77 -11.34 -51.98
C THR A 243 47.16 -10.41 -53.12
N THR A 244 48.16 -9.55 -52.93
CA THR A 244 48.82 -8.79 -54.01
C THR A 244 49.75 -9.72 -54.73
N ALA A 245 49.45 -10.06 -55.97
CA ALA A 245 50.42 -10.65 -56.90
C ALA A 245 51.28 -9.54 -57.50
N SER A 246 52.59 -9.70 -57.38
CA SER A 246 53.62 -8.95 -58.07
C SER A 246 53.81 -9.48 -59.48
N THR A 247 53.82 -8.62 -60.48
CA THR A 247 54.77 -8.57 -61.61
C THR A 247 54.89 -7.13 -62.07
#